data_51acfdb79cea29a0e9f5cdde6b83e279
#
_entry.id   51acfdb79cea29a0e9f5cdde6b83e279
#
_cell.length_a   1.000
_cell.length_b   1.000
_cell.length_c   1.000
_cell.angle_alpha   90.00
_cell.angle_beta   90.00
_cell.angle_gamma   90.00
#
_symmetry.space_group_name_H-M   'P 1'
#
loop_
_entity.id
_entity.type
_entity.pdbx_description
1 polymer ?
#
loop_
_entity_poly.entity_id
_entity_poly.type
_entity_poly.pdbx_seq_one_letter_code
_entity_poly.pdbx_strand_id
1 'polypeptide(L)'
;VQIYLNENVFVGLVLSAVEVYKKECFGLLLGYRTPEKYIVEHAIPYQSVKRGHNWTELRSDKWRIIREIVKSFPKLDMIGDFHSHTMYRDVRAKVSLSVDDIEYMEPYDLQMVIAVNENKRSRPWTLNFDHTVSGSVDRFHFKLAAYYFENGHRNGNGRPRLAEILCPFALGAR
;
A
#
# COMPACT_ATOMS: atom_id res chain seq x y z
N VAL A 1 6.90 -11.38 -9.23
CA VAL A 1 5.92 -11.56 -8.15
C VAL A 1 4.67 -10.77 -8.49
N GLN A 2 3.50 -11.37 -8.28
CA GLN A 2 2.19 -10.77 -8.51
C GLN A 2 1.48 -10.50 -7.18
N ILE A 3 0.71 -9.43 -7.14
CA ILE A 3 -0.12 -9.05 -6.00
C ILE A 3 -1.57 -9.03 -6.44
N TYR A 4 -2.38 -9.89 -5.88
CA TYR A 4 -3.81 -9.89 -6.15
C TYR A 4 -4.56 -9.07 -5.10
N LEU A 5 -5.36 -8.11 -5.58
CA LEU A 5 -6.24 -7.28 -4.76
C LEU A 5 -7.69 -7.56 -5.12
N ASN A 6 -8.49 -7.95 -4.15
CA ASN A 6 -9.94 -8.03 -4.33
C ASN A 6 -10.58 -6.63 -4.23
N GLU A 7 -11.89 -6.55 -4.50
CA GLU A 7 -12.66 -5.31 -4.45
C GLU A 7 -12.55 -4.60 -3.09
N ASN A 8 -12.74 -5.33 -1.99
CA ASN A 8 -12.74 -4.75 -0.64
C ASN A 8 -11.39 -4.14 -0.28
N VAL A 9 -10.29 -4.81 -0.67
CA VAL A 9 -8.93 -4.30 -0.47
C VAL A 9 -8.74 -3.02 -1.27
N PHE A 10 -9.07 -3.03 -2.55
CA PHE A 10 -8.92 -1.85 -3.41
C PHE A 10 -9.70 -0.65 -2.88
N VAL A 11 -10.97 -0.84 -2.54
CA VAL A 11 -11.82 0.21 -1.97
C VAL A 11 -11.26 0.68 -0.62
N GLY A 12 -10.83 -0.24 0.24
CA GLY A 12 -10.23 0.08 1.53
C GLY A 12 -8.98 0.95 1.41
N LEU A 13 -8.08 0.64 0.47
CA LEU A 13 -6.87 1.42 0.19
C LEU A 13 -7.20 2.85 -0.26
N VAL A 14 -8.13 2.98 -1.23
CA VAL A 14 -8.55 4.28 -1.77
C VAL A 14 -9.20 5.14 -0.70
N LEU A 15 -10.16 4.59 0.06
CA LEU A 15 -10.87 5.31 1.12
C LEU A 15 -9.94 5.72 2.25
N SER A 16 -9.05 4.83 2.70
CA SER A 16 -8.07 5.15 3.75
C SER A 16 -7.16 6.31 3.37
N ALA A 17 -6.74 6.36 2.10
CA ALA A 17 -5.87 7.43 1.62
C ALA A 17 -6.60 8.78 1.49
N VAL A 18 -7.90 8.78 1.15
CA VAL A 18 -8.71 10.01 1.03
C VAL A 18 -9.13 10.54 2.40
N GLU A 19 -9.50 9.65 3.35
CA GLU A 19 -9.96 10.04 4.69
C GLU A 19 -9.01 11.01 5.38
N VAL A 20 -7.71 10.78 5.25
CA VAL A 20 -6.67 11.60 5.88
C VAL A 20 -5.90 12.47 4.89
N TYR A 21 -6.46 12.71 3.69
CA TYR A 21 -5.79 13.47 2.64
C TYR A 21 -5.13 14.74 3.17
N LYS A 22 -3.91 15.02 2.70
CA LYS A 22 -2.88 15.95 3.18
C LYS A 22 -2.06 15.47 4.38
N LYS A 23 -2.35 14.26 4.87
CA LYS A 23 -1.48 13.51 5.77
C LYS A 23 -1.32 12.11 5.20
N GLU A 24 -0.32 11.39 5.63
CA GLU A 24 -0.14 10.00 5.23
C GLU A 24 -1.09 9.09 5.99
N CYS A 25 -1.79 8.21 5.28
CA CYS A 25 -2.43 7.06 5.93
C CYS A 25 -1.38 5.96 6.12
N PHE A 26 -1.66 5.06 7.05
CA PHE A 26 -0.91 3.83 7.27
C PHE A 26 -1.88 2.72 7.64
N GLY A 27 -1.60 1.51 7.20
CA GLY A 27 -2.41 0.35 7.54
C GLY A 27 -1.72 -0.98 7.27
N LEU A 28 -2.40 -2.04 7.63
CA LEU A 28 -1.95 -3.42 7.53
C LEU A 28 -2.53 -4.11 6.33
N LEU A 29 -1.73 -4.98 5.71
CA LEU A 29 -2.17 -5.90 4.68
C LEU A 29 -2.23 -7.30 5.28
N LEU A 30 -3.42 -7.89 5.31
CA LEU A 30 -3.65 -9.25 5.75
C LEU A 30 -4.03 -10.13 4.56
N GLY A 31 -3.56 -11.35 4.59
CA GLY A 31 -3.83 -12.31 3.53
C GLY A 31 -2.90 -13.51 3.63
N TYR A 32 -2.46 -14.02 2.51
CA TYR A 32 -1.51 -15.13 2.46
C TYR A 32 -0.55 -15.00 1.28
N ARG A 33 0.54 -15.71 1.37
CA ARG A 33 1.62 -15.70 0.40
C ARG A 33 1.86 -17.10 -0.15
N THR A 34 2.06 -17.16 -1.47
CA THR A 34 2.65 -18.29 -2.16
C THR A 34 4.05 -17.92 -2.67
N PRO A 35 4.84 -18.85 -3.21
CA PRO A 35 6.15 -18.50 -3.77
C PRO A 35 6.12 -17.42 -4.86
N GLU A 36 5.02 -17.33 -5.61
CA GLU A 36 4.90 -16.44 -6.77
C GLU A 36 3.94 -15.27 -6.56
N LYS A 37 3.07 -15.33 -5.53
CA LYS A 37 1.96 -14.39 -5.38
C LYS A 37 1.73 -14.00 -3.92
N TYR A 38 1.32 -12.74 -3.75
CA TYR A 38 0.64 -12.27 -2.55
C TYR A 38 -0.85 -12.14 -2.84
N ILE A 39 -1.67 -12.71 -1.99
CA ILE A 39 -3.13 -12.57 -2.05
C ILE A 39 -3.52 -11.70 -0.87
N VAL A 40 -3.88 -10.46 -1.15
CA VAL A 40 -4.33 -9.51 -0.12
C VAL A 40 -5.83 -9.66 0.06
N GLU A 41 -6.24 -10.06 1.25
CA GLU A 41 -7.66 -10.26 1.61
C GLU A 41 -8.25 -9.04 2.33
N HIS A 42 -7.41 -8.32 3.10
CA HIS A 42 -7.83 -7.15 3.84
C HIS A 42 -6.76 -6.05 3.83
N ALA A 43 -7.20 -4.81 3.65
CA ALA A 43 -6.43 -3.60 3.92
C ALA A 43 -7.09 -2.91 5.14
N ILE A 44 -6.39 -2.91 6.27
CA ILE A 44 -6.94 -2.42 7.54
C ILE A 44 -6.19 -1.15 7.94
N PRO A 45 -6.83 0.04 7.94
CA PRO A 45 -6.19 1.27 8.37
C PRO A 45 -5.81 1.22 9.85
N TYR A 46 -4.59 1.66 10.17
CA TYR A 46 -4.10 1.70 11.53
C TYR A 46 -4.47 3.02 12.21
N GLN A 47 -5.41 2.97 13.15
CA GLN A 47 -6.01 4.17 13.75
C GLN A 47 -5.10 4.89 14.76
N SER A 48 -4.26 4.14 15.48
CA SER A 48 -3.42 4.67 16.57
C SER A 48 -2.08 5.26 16.10
N VAL A 49 -1.95 5.58 14.82
CA VAL A 49 -0.72 6.17 14.27
C VAL A 49 -0.72 7.68 14.49
N LYS A 50 0.42 8.24 14.88
CA LYS A 50 0.65 9.67 14.76
C LYS A 50 1.02 9.99 13.32
N ARG A 51 0.37 10.99 12.76
CA ARG A 51 0.48 11.35 11.35
C ARG A 51 1.00 12.76 11.17
N GLY A 52 2.00 12.88 10.31
CA GLY A 52 2.43 14.16 9.74
C GLY A 52 2.06 14.27 8.26
N HIS A 53 2.63 15.27 7.61
CA HIS A 53 2.44 15.48 6.18
C HIS A 53 3.15 14.42 5.33
N ASN A 54 4.33 13.99 5.78
CA ASN A 54 5.23 13.06 5.09
C ASN A 54 5.86 12.03 6.05
N TRP A 55 5.19 11.70 7.15
CA TRP A 55 5.65 10.70 8.11
C TRP A 55 4.49 10.11 8.92
N THR A 56 4.70 8.88 9.36
CA THR A 56 3.83 8.18 10.30
C THR A 56 4.69 7.55 11.40
N GLU A 57 4.24 7.62 12.65
CA GLU A 57 4.89 6.99 13.79
C GLU A 57 3.98 5.92 14.38
N LEU A 58 4.44 4.68 14.34
CA LEU A 58 3.71 3.53 14.89
C LEU A 58 3.92 3.41 16.39
N ARG A 59 2.85 3.05 17.10
CA ARG A 59 2.94 2.65 18.49
C ARG A 59 3.34 1.17 18.59
N SER A 60 4.58 0.92 18.93
CA SER A 60 5.18 -0.43 18.97
C SER A 60 4.43 -1.41 19.89
N ASP A 61 3.85 -0.92 21.01
CA ASP A 61 3.04 -1.73 21.94
C ASP A 61 1.78 -2.26 21.26
N LYS A 62 1.07 -1.42 20.50
CA LYS A 62 -0.14 -1.80 19.78
C LYS A 62 0.15 -2.71 18.60
N TRP A 63 1.24 -2.43 17.88
CA TRP A 63 1.70 -3.26 16.78
C TRP A 63 1.94 -4.71 17.19
N ARG A 64 2.62 -4.91 18.33
CA ARG A 64 2.87 -6.25 18.87
C ARG A 64 1.56 -6.97 19.20
N ILE A 65 0.61 -6.31 19.85
CA ILE A 65 -0.68 -6.91 20.21
C ILE A 65 -1.44 -7.33 18.94
N ILE A 66 -1.48 -6.49 17.93
CA ILE A 66 -2.17 -6.79 16.67
C ILE A 66 -1.54 -8.02 16.00
N ARG A 67 -0.21 -8.09 15.92
CA ARG A 67 0.49 -9.25 15.37
C ARG A 67 0.10 -10.56 16.05
N GLU A 68 0.02 -10.55 17.38
CA GLU A 68 -0.38 -11.74 18.13
C GLU A 68 -1.84 -12.11 17.90
N ILE A 69 -2.72 -11.13 17.80
CA ILE A 69 -4.14 -11.37 17.50
C ILE A 69 -4.33 -11.94 16.08
N VAL A 70 -3.63 -11.42 15.09
CA VAL A 70 -3.72 -11.92 13.70
C VAL A 70 -3.37 -13.39 13.60
N LYS A 71 -2.37 -13.87 14.36
CA LYS A 71 -2.00 -15.29 14.41
C LYS A 71 -3.14 -16.22 14.87
N SER A 72 -4.15 -15.69 15.54
CA SER A 72 -5.32 -16.45 15.98
C SER A 72 -6.35 -16.69 14.87
N PHE A 73 -6.22 -15.98 13.74
CA PHE A 73 -7.11 -16.17 12.59
C PHE A 73 -6.51 -17.21 11.64
N PRO A 74 -7.17 -18.38 11.47
CA PRO A 74 -6.68 -19.38 10.53
C PRO A 74 -6.69 -18.83 9.10
N LYS A 75 -5.63 -19.08 8.35
CA LYS A 75 -5.45 -18.67 6.94
C LYS A 75 -5.20 -17.18 6.69
N LEU A 76 -5.02 -16.38 7.73
CA LEU A 76 -4.62 -14.98 7.58
C LEU A 76 -3.27 -14.74 8.24
N ASP A 77 -2.35 -14.21 7.46
CA ASP A 77 -1.06 -13.71 7.95
C ASP A 77 -1.01 -12.20 7.76
N MET A 78 -0.20 -11.52 8.55
CA MET A 78 0.21 -10.16 8.24
C MET A 78 1.30 -10.26 7.18
N ILE A 79 0.94 -9.91 5.95
CA ILE A 79 1.80 -10.05 4.76
C ILE A 79 2.47 -8.75 4.35
N GLY A 80 2.20 -7.66 5.04
CA GLY A 80 2.80 -6.36 4.79
C GLY A 80 1.99 -5.19 5.31
N ASP A 81 2.31 -4.02 4.80
CA ASP A 81 1.67 -2.76 5.15
C ASP A 81 1.36 -1.90 3.92
N PHE A 82 0.62 -0.83 4.13
CA PHE A 82 0.40 0.21 3.13
C PHE A 82 0.47 1.61 3.75
N HIS A 83 0.92 2.56 2.95
CA HIS A 83 0.85 3.97 3.32
C HIS A 83 0.54 4.84 2.09
N SER A 84 0.16 6.09 2.33
CA SER A 84 -0.09 7.03 1.24
C SER A 84 0.91 8.18 1.24
N HIS A 85 1.29 8.58 0.04
CA HIS A 85 1.94 9.86 -0.22
C HIS A 85 0.92 10.85 -0.73
N THR A 86 0.94 12.07 -0.20
CA THR A 86 -0.01 13.11 -0.56
C THR A 86 0.66 14.28 -1.27
N MET A 87 -0.08 14.95 -2.13
CA MET A 87 0.38 16.16 -2.79
C MET A 87 0.66 17.27 -1.75
N TYR A 88 1.81 17.90 -1.84
CA TYR A 88 2.18 19.04 -0.99
C TYR A 88 2.38 20.29 -1.82
N ARG A 89 1.53 21.29 -1.61
CA ARG A 89 1.48 22.50 -2.46
C ARG A 89 1.38 22.08 -3.93
N ASP A 90 2.33 22.45 -4.77
CA ASP A 90 2.38 22.11 -6.20
C ASP A 90 3.22 20.85 -6.50
N VAL A 91 3.81 20.23 -5.46
CA VAL A 91 4.62 19.02 -5.61
C VAL A 91 3.71 17.79 -5.61
N ARG A 92 3.68 17.07 -6.71
CA ARG A 92 2.88 15.86 -6.86
C ARG A 92 3.46 14.70 -6.05
N ALA A 93 2.58 13.98 -5.38
CA ALA A 93 2.90 12.71 -4.74
C ALA A 93 3.34 11.67 -5.79
N LYS A 94 4.34 10.87 -5.42
CA LYS A 94 4.86 9.76 -6.22
C LYS A 94 4.73 8.47 -5.41
N VAL A 95 4.72 7.35 -6.09
CA VAL A 95 4.69 6.01 -5.46
C VAL A 95 6.08 5.49 -5.08
N SER A 96 7.15 6.22 -5.38
CA SER A 96 8.51 5.80 -5.03
C SER A 96 8.70 5.74 -3.51
N LEU A 97 9.32 4.68 -3.03
CA LEU A 97 9.73 4.56 -1.64
C LEU A 97 10.77 5.62 -1.26
N SER A 98 10.65 6.18 -0.07
CA SER A 98 11.69 6.97 0.57
C SER A 98 12.80 6.06 1.13
N VAL A 99 13.87 6.66 1.63
CA VAL A 99 14.93 5.90 2.32
C VAL A 99 14.36 5.25 3.59
N ASP A 100 13.55 5.99 4.33
CA ASP A 100 12.93 5.52 5.57
C ASP A 100 11.95 4.34 5.28
N ASP A 101 11.14 4.44 4.22
CA ASP A 101 10.24 3.33 3.82
C ASP A 101 11.02 2.04 3.58
N ILE A 102 12.17 2.15 2.88
CA ILE A 102 13.03 1.00 2.60
C ILE A 102 13.68 0.46 3.90
N GLU A 103 14.06 1.35 4.81
CA GLU A 103 14.69 0.98 6.07
C GLU A 103 13.74 0.22 7.00
N TYR A 104 12.47 0.61 7.03
CA TYR A 104 11.45 -0.02 7.88
C TYR A 104 10.74 -1.21 7.24
N MET A 105 10.94 -1.44 5.94
CA MET A 105 10.33 -2.57 5.24
C MET A 105 10.90 -3.90 5.72
N GLU A 106 10.06 -4.76 6.28
CA GLU A 106 10.47 -6.07 6.78
C GLU A 106 10.76 -7.05 5.62
N PRO A 107 11.72 -7.98 5.82
CA PRO A 107 11.96 -9.05 4.85
C PRO A 107 10.68 -9.88 4.62
N TYR A 108 10.42 -10.25 3.37
CA TYR A 108 9.23 -10.98 2.92
C TYR A 108 7.90 -10.22 3.04
N ASP A 109 7.88 -9.04 3.59
CA ASP A 109 6.68 -8.23 3.63
C ASP A 109 6.46 -7.48 2.32
N LEU A 110 5.20 -7.28 2.02
CA LEU A 110 4.72 -6.44 0.93
C LEU A 110 4.57 -5.02 1.45
N GLN A 111 5.07 -4.03 0.73
CA GLN A 111 4.78 -2.63 1.01
C GLN A 111 4.02 -2.00 -0.15
N MET A 112 2.82 -1.52 0.12
CA MET A 112 2.03 -0.80 -0.88
C MET A 112 2.05 0.70 -0.65
N VAL A 113 2.33 1.46 -1.71
CA VAL A 113 2.33 2.92 -1.68
C VAL A 113 1.20 3.46 -2.55
N ILE A 114 0.43 4.39 -2.01
CA ILE A 114 -0.69 5.04 -2.67
C ILE A 114 -0.38 6.52 -2.84
N ALA A 115 -0.03 6.95 -4.04
CA ALA A 115 0.11 8.38 -4.33
C ALA A 115 -1.26 8.99 -4.63
N VAL A 116 -1.64 10.03 -3.88
CA VAL A 116 -2.90 10.76 -4.03
C VAL A 116 -2.62 12.19 -4.46
N ASN A 117 -3.18 12.58 -5.59
CA ASN A 117 -3.01 13.91 -6.16
C ASN A 117 -4.37 14.50 -6.53
N GLU A 118 -4.58 15.79 -6.30
CA GLU A 118 -5.73 16.48 -6.88
C GLU A 118 -5.55 16.59 -8.40
N ASN A 119 -6.62 16.32 -9.14
CA ASN A 119 -6.62 16.38 -10.58
C ASN A 119 -7.95 16.96 -11.10
N LYS A 120 -7.85 17.84 -12.08
CA LYS A 120 -9.04 18.45 -12.72
C LYS A 120 -9.70 17.54 -13.78
N ARG A 121 -9.00 16.49 -14.22
CA ARG A 121 -9.49 15.58 -15.27
C ARG A 121 -9.63 14.19 -14.70
N SER A 122 -10.79 13.60 -14.83
CA SER A 122 -11.00 12.19 -14.56
C SER A 122 -10.21 11.32 -15.56
N ARG A 123 -9.67 10.23 -15.08
CA ARG A 123 -8.97 9.21 -15.89
C ARG A 123 -9.51 7.83 -15.50
N PRO A 124 -9.80 6.98 -16.47
CA PRO A 124 -10.19 5.60 -16.17
C PRO A 124 -9.05 4.89 -15.44
N TRP A 125 -9.41 3.86 -14.67
CA TRP A 125 -8.43 3.00 -14.05
C TRP A 125 -7.72 2.13 -15.09
N THR A 126 -6.40 2.10 -15.02
CA THR A 126 -5.55 1.36 -15.94
C THR A 126 -4.41 0.67 -15.21
N LEU A 127 -4.02 -0.51 -15.71
CA LEU A 127 -2.74 -1.11 -15.40
C LEU A 127 -1.67 -0.44 -16.27
N ASN A 128 -0.65 0.11 -15.65
CA ASN A 128 0.43 0.80 -16.32
C ASN A 128 1.55 -0.17 -16.71
N PHE A 129 2.37 0.20 -17.70
CA PHE A 129 3.52 -0.60 -18.13
C PHE A 129 4.57 -0.82 -17.03
N ASP A 130 4.60 0.03 -16.01
CA ASP A 130 5.46 -0.08 -14.84
C ASP A 130 4.86 -0.94 -13.72
N HIS A 131 3.88 -1.80 -14.04
CA HIS A 131 3.18 -2.69 -13.12
C HIS A 131 2.34 -1.99 -12.04
N THR A 132 2.20 -0.68 -12.07
CA THR A 132 1.36 0.09 -11.17
C THR A 132 -0.08 0.17 -11.69
N VAL A 133 -1.03 0.46 -10.80
CA VAL A 133 -2.43 0.73 -11.17
C VAL A 133 -2.73 2.19 -10.90
N SER A 134 -3.37 2.89 -11.84
CA SER A 134 -3.75 4.29 -11.64
C SER A 134 -5.11 4.62 -12.23
N GLY A 135 -5.78 5.61 -11.64
CA GLY A 135 -7.07 6.09 -12.08
C GLY A 135 -7.57 7.26 -11.24
N SER A 136 -8.78 7.74 -11.51
CA SER A 136 -9.36 8.85 -10.78
C SER A 136 -10.71 8.47 -10.16
N VAL A 137 -10.94 9.00 -8.97
CA VAL A 137 -12.24 9.03 -8.33
C VAL A 137 -12.49 10.47 -7.90
N ASP A 138 -13.61 11.05 -8.35
CA ASP A 138 -13.91 12.45 -8.13
C ASP A 138 -12.72 13.36 -8.56
N ARG A 139 -12.31 14.26 -7.71
CA ARG A 139 -11.18 15.18 -7.93
C ARG A 139 -9.80 14.58 -7.64
N PHE A 140 -9.73 13.34 -7.22
CA PHE A 140 -8.48 12.70 -6.86
C PHE A 140 -8.00 11.76 -7.95
N HIS A 141 -6.70 11.83 -8.23
CA HIS A 141 -5.99 10.85 -9.04
C HIS A 141 -5.08 10.02 -8.16
N PHE A 142 -5.24 8.71 -8.27
CA PHE A 142 -4.49 7.71 -7.50
C PHE A 142 -3.49 7.00 -8.40
N LYS A 143 -2.36 6.66 -7.82
CA LYS A 143 -1.43 5.67 -8.38
C LYS A 143 -1.04 4.73 -7.25
N LEU A 144 -1.14 3.42 -7.47
CA LEU A 144 -0.80 2.37 -6.54
C LEU A 144 0.42 1.61 -7.04
N ALA A 145 1.40 1.40 -6.16
CA ALA A 145 2.56 0.56 -6.40
C ALA A 145 2.71 -0.45 -5.26
N ALA A 146 3.28 -1.59 -5.54
CA ALA A 146 3.58 -2.61 -4.55
C ALA A 146 5.05 -3.01 -4.66
N TYR A 147 5.72 -3.14 -3.53
CA TYR A 147 7.14 -3.42 -3.43
C TYR A 147 7.39 -4.66 -2.58
N TYR A 148 8.42 -5.42 -2.92
CA TYR A 148 8.88 -6.60 -2.18
C TYR A 148 10.38 -6.75 -2.30
N PHE A 149 11.01 -7.46 -1.36
CA PHE A 149 12.39 -7.89 -1.51
C PHE A 149 12.46 -9.26 -2.18
N GLU A 150 13.25 -9.38 -3.23
CA GLU A 150 13.50 -10.67 -3.86
C GLU A 150 14.22 -11.60 -2.86
N ASN A 151 13.75 -12.85 -2.76
CA ASN A 151 14.24 -13.85 -1.81
C ASN A 151 14.09 -13.48 -0.32
N GLY A 152 13.27 -12.49 0.01
CA GLY A 152 13.03 -12.07 1.37
C GLY A 152 14.25 -11.54 2.12
N HIS A 153 15.29 -11.17 1.44
CA HIS A 153 16.52 -10.68 2.05
C HIS A 153 16.74 -9.20 1.77
N ARG A 154 16.89 -8.44 2.84
CA ARG A 154 17.67 -7.22 2.87
C ARG A 154 19.16 -7.59 2.73
N ASN A 155 19.59 -8.19 1.64
CA ASN A 155 21.01 -8.36 1.39
C ASN A 155 21.60 -6.98 1.18
N GLY A 156 22.34 -6.46 2.15
CA GLY A 156 23.14 -5.23 2.27
C GLY A 156 23.09 -4.13 1.20
N ASN A 157 22.63 -4.43 0.00
CA ASN A 157 22.40 -3.54 -1.13
C ASN A 157 21.10 -3.88 -1.91
N GLY A 158 20.24 -4.75 -1.38
CA GLY A 158 19.01 -5.15 -2.07
C GLY A 158 18.02 -3.98 -2.11
N ARG A 159 17.69 -3.50 -3.32
CA ARG A 159 16.59 -2.55 -3.51
C ARG A 159 15.28 -3.31 -3.63
N PRO A 160 14.19 -2.82 -3.01
CA PRO A 160 12.87 -3.38 -3.23
C PRO A 160 12.53 -3.35 -4.73
N ARG A 161 11.85 -4.40 -5.20
CA ARG A 161 11.37 -4.51 -6.58
C ARG A 161 9.89 -4.21 -6.64
N LEU A 162 9.44 -3.63 -7.75
CA LEU A 162 8.04 -3.49 -8.06
C LEU A 162 7.43 -4.86 -8.38
N ALA A 163 6.29 -5.14 -7.76
CA ALA A 163 5.45 -6.29 -8.07
C ALA A 163 4.32 -5.88 -9.01
N GLU A 164 3.86 -6.80 -9.82
CA GLU A 164 2.71 -6.60 -10.69
C GLU A 164 1.41 -6.64 -9.90
N ILE A 165 0.64 -5.55 -9.93
CA ILE A 165 -0.67 -5.48 -9.26
C ILE A 165 -1.75 -6.05 -10.18
N LEU A 166 -2.41 -7.11 -9.73
CA LEU A 166 -3.60 -7.67 -10.35
C LEU A 166 -4.84 -7.21 -9.58
N CYS A 167 -5.56 -6.25 -10.12
CA CYS A 167 -6.78 -5.70 -9.55
C CYS A 167 -7.89 -5.61 -10.60
N PRO A 168 -8.55 -6.73 -10.93
CA PRO A 168 -9.59 -6.74 -11.97
C PRO A 168 -10.74 -5.78 -11.71
N PHE A 169 -11.12 -5.60 -10.44
CA PHE A 169 -12.17 -4.67 -10.04
C PHE A 169 -11.84 -3.23 -10.43
N ALA A 170 -10.62 -2.75 -10.17
CA ALA A 170 -10.22 -1.39 -10.51
C ALA A 170 -10.37 -1.11 -12.00
N LEU A 171 -10.03 -2.08 -12.85
CA LEU A 171 -10.10 -1.91 -14.32
C LEU A 171 -11.54 -1.83 -14.84
N GLY A 172 -12.51 -2.31 -14.06
CA GLY A 172 -13.95 -2.20 -14.35
C GLY A 172 -14.62 -0.99 -13.68
N ALA A 173 -13.96 -0.29 -12.76
CA ALA A 173 -14.50 0.87 -12.06
C ALA A 173 -14.56 2.10 -12.98
N ARG A 174 -15.69 2.84 -12.93
CA ARG A 174 -15.94 4.05 -13.73
C ARG A 174 -16.06 5.28 -12.83
#